data_b77eced595076591e6ed48b924c4f1fa
#
_entry.id   b77eced595076591e6ed48b924c4f1fa
#
_cell.length_a   1.000
_cell.length_b   1.000
_cell.length_c   1.000
_cell.angle_alpha   90.00
_cell.angle_beta   90.00
_cell.angle_gamma   90.00
#
_symmetry.space_group_name_H-M   'P 1'
#
loop_
_entity.id
_entity.type
_entity.pdbx_description
1 polymer ?
#
loop_
_entity_poly.entity_id
_entity_poly.type
_entity_poly.pdbx_seq_one_letter_code
_entity_poly.pdbx_strand_id
1 'polypeptide(L)'
;MDRYERINLHCKGKVDTMENEKSRRRGKRMKKKVWIIGGGASGMMAAITAAKEGMDVTIAEHMDRVGKKILSTGNGRCNLTNLHQDARCYRSSQPDFPGRVLKQFSVDETISFFEDLGIVMKDRNGYLYPNSDQASSVLDVLRDEVERRKIRVFLNCQIREIRKKKDGFQIVTDQGVKEADAVVLATGSKAAPVTGSDGSGYRLAESLGHSVIFPLPALVQLRCAEKHYRQLSGIRTDARVEIYSSAKNGSWNFEAEDRGEVQLTDYGISGIPVFQ
;
A
#
# COMPACT_ATOMS: atom_id res chain seq x y z
N MET A 1 -13.95 25.87 44.55
CA MET A 1 -15.30 25.47 44.98
C MET A 1 -15.72 24.26 44.14
N ASP A 2 -15.77 23.17 44.88
CA ASP A 2 -16.01 21.80 44.41
C ASP A 2 -17.30 21.57 43.64
N ARG A 3 -17.25 20.64 42.70
CA ARG A 3 -18.29 19.63 42.46
C ARG A 3 -17.73 18.45 41.66
N TYR A 4 -17.22 17.45 42.38
CA TYR A 4 -17.12 16.08 41.87
C TYR A 4 -18.45 15.39 42.20
N GLU A 5 -19.24 15.02 41.19
CA GLU A 5 -20.37 14.12 41.36
C GLU A 5 -19.89 12.65 41.26
N ARG A 6 -20.17 11.91 42.33
CA ARG A 6 -19.89 10.49 42.47
C ARG A 6 -20.88 9.67 41.61
N ILE A 7 -20.36 8.91 40.69
CA ILE A 7 -21.16 7.89 40.00
C ILE A 7 -21.21 6.62 40.89
N ASN A 8 -22.40 6.30 41.40
CA ASN A 8 -22.69 5.08 42.13
C ASN A 8 -22.96 3.93 41.12
N LEU A 9 -22.04 3.00 41.03
CA LEU A 9 -22.24 1.72 40.27
C LEU A 9 -22.97 0.73 41.18
N HIS A 10 -24.26 0.50 40.88
CA HIS A 10 -25.04 -0.59 41.48
C HIS A 10 -24.81 -1.87 40.69
N CYS A 11 -24.02 -2.81 41.21
CA CYS A 11 -23.95 -4.17 40.71
C CYS A 11 -25.21 -4.94 41.19
N LYS A 12 -26.15 -5.17 40.27
CA LYS A 12 -27.18 -6.20 40.43
C LYS A 12 -26.74 -7.48 39.75
N GLY A 13 -26.35 -8.49 40.54
CA GLY A 13 -26.17 -9.84 40.05
C GLY A 13 -27.49 -10.39 39.50
N LYS A 14 -27.46 -10.90 38.29
CA LYS A 14 -28.53 -11.71 37.70
C LYS A 14 -28.10 -13.17 37.67
N VAL A 15 -28.95 -13.97 38.21
CA VAL A 15 -28.88 -15.45 38.23
C VAL A 15 -28.87 -15.96 36.79
N ASP A 16 -27.85 -16.71 36.42
CA ASP A 16 -27.75 -17.39 35.12
C ASP A 16 -28.76 -18.56 35.09
N THR A 17 -29.78 -18.45 34.28
CA THR A 17 -30.72 -19.52 34.00
C THR A 17 -30.16 -20.45 32.91
N MET A 18 -30.52 -21.74 32.99
CA MET A 18 -30.02 -22.85 32.14
C MET A 18 -30.26 -22.70 30.62
N GLU A 19 -30.91 -21.64 30.16
CA GLU A 19 -31.05 -21.31 28.72
C GLU A 19 -29.77 -20.75 28.09
N ASN A 20 -28.85 -20.22 28.89
CA ASN A 20 -27.60 -19.65 28.40
C ASN A 20 -26.53 -20.69 28.04
N GLU A 21 -26.65 -21.94 28.51
CA GLU A 21 -25.72 -23.03 28.15
C GLU A 21 -25.97 -23.60 26.74
N LYS A 22 -27.21 -23.58 26.27
CA LYS A 22 -27.52 -24.04 24.90
C LYS A 22 -27.05 -23.07 23.81
N SER A 23 -26.94 -21.79 24.13
CA SER A 23 -26.36 -20.78 23.21
C SER A 23 -24.82 -20.88 23.08
N ARG A 24 -24.14 -21.34 24.15
CA ARG A 24 -22.67 -21.55 24.14
C ARG A 24 -22.22 -22.80 23.37
N ARG A 25 -23.12 -23.71 23.01
CA ARG A 25 -22.83 -24.92 22.19
C ARG A 25 -23.05 -24.73 20.68
N ARG A 26 -23.43 -23.56 20.19
CA ARG A 26 -23.29 -23.24 18.75
C ARG A 26 -21.81 -23.22 18.45
N GLY A 27 -21.32 -24.30 17.81
CA GLY A 27 -19.92 -24.57 17.54
C GLY A 27 -19.19 -23.30 17.11
N LYS A 28 -18.10 -22.98 17.79
CA LYS A 28 -17.20 -21.85 17.51
C LYS A 28 -16.81 -21.99 16.06
N ARG A 29 -17.50 -21.26 15.15
CA ARG A 29 -17.22 -21.29 13.71
C ARG A 29 -15.74 -20.95 13.57
N MET A 30 -14.95 -21.90 13.11
CA MET A 30 -13.52 -21.68 12.96
C MET A 30 -13.31 -20.45 12.05
N LYS A 31 -12.52 -19.51 12.53
CA LYS A 31 -12.20 -18.33 11.74
C LYS A 31 -11.45 -18.75 10.49
N LYS A 32 -11.82 -18.20 9.33
CA LYS A 32 -11.07 -18.40 8.09
C LYS A 32 -9.65 -17.89 8.24
N LYS A 33 -8.69 -18.73 7.87
CA LYS A 33 -7.26 -18.39 7.87
C LYS A 33 -6.91 -17.67 6.57
N VAL A 34 -6.42 -16.46 6.68
CA VAL A 34 -5.99 -15.65 5.52
C VAL A 34 -4.50 -15.36 5.63
N TRP A 35 -3.77 -15.71 4.60
CA TRP A 35 -2.35 -15.35 4.49
C TRP A 35 -2.17 -14.22 3.50
N ILE A 36 -1.52 -13.15 3.95
CA ILE A 36 -1.16 -11.98 3.14
C ILE A 36 0.34 -12.10 2.83
N ILE A 37 0.67 -12.21 1.56
CA ILE A 37 2.05 -12.34 1.09
C ILE A 37 2.56 -10.95 0.71
N GLY A 38 3.46 -10.43 1.52
CA GLY A 38 4.00 -9.07 1.45
C GLY A 38 3.40 -8.14 2.51
N GLY A 39 4.27 -7.55 3.33
CA GLY A 39 3.93 -6.62 4.42
C GLY A 39 4.07 -5.14 4.01
N GLY A 40 3.88 -4.80 2.73
CA GLY A 40 3.82 -3.42 2.26
C GLY A 40 2.50 -2.71 2.60
N ALA A 41 2.28 -1.51 2.06
CA ALA A 41 1.06 -0.74 2.31
C ALA A 41 -0.21 -1.55 2.01
N SER A 42 -0.30 -2.12 0.80
CA SER A 42 -1.45 -2.94 0.38
C SER A 42 -1.64 -4.19 1.24
N GLY A 43 -0.54 -4.83 1.65
CA GLY A 43 -0.60 -6.02 2.51
C GLY A 43 -1.09 -5.71 3.92
N MET A 44 -0.61 -4.63 4.54
CA MET A 44 -1.09 -4.20 5.85
C MET A 44 -2.56 -3.78 5.79
N MET A 45 -2.98 -3.04 4.75
CA MET A 45 -4.38 -2.69 4.53
C MET A 45 -5.27 -3.91 4.38
N ALA A 46 -4.88 -4.87 3.54
CA ALA A 46 -5.62 -6.13 3.37
C ALA A 46 -5.72 -6.92 4.67
N ALA A 47 -4.62 -6.98 5.45
CA ALA A 47 -4.59 -7.67 6.73
C ALA A 47 -5.50 -7.01 7.78
N ILE A 48 -5.45 -5.70 7.90
CA ILE A 48 -6.30 -4.91 8.79
C ILE A 48 -7.77 -5.12 8.44
N THR A 49 -8.11 -5.03 7.16
CA THR A 49 -9.49 -5.21 6.67
C THR A 49 -9.98 -6.63 6.95
N ALA A 50 -9.21 -7.65 6.60
CA ALA A 50 -9.59 -9.04 6.86
C ALA A 50 -9.74 -9.33 8.38
N ALA A 51 -8.91 -8.73 9.22
CA ALA A 51 -9.02 -8.86 10.67
C ALA A 51 -10.25 -8.13 11.23
N LYS A 52 -10.66 -6.98 10.64
CA LYS A 52 -11.93 -6.29 10.96
C LYS A 52 -13.13 -7.22 10.72
N GLU A 53 -13.08 -8.02 9.64
CA GLU A 53 -14.10 -9.01 9.29
C GLU A 53 -14.02 -10.31 10.16
N GLY A 54 -13.17 -10.32 11.17
CA GLY A 54 -13.05 -11.43 12.13
C GLY A 54 -12.25 -12.64 11.63
N MET A 55 -11.49 -12.50 10.53
CA MET A 55 -10.63 -13.58 10.03
C MET A 55 -9.38 -13.77 10.90
N ASP A 56 -8.77 -14.95 10.83
CA ASP A 56 -7.46 -15.26 11.42
C ASP A 56 -6.37 -14.92 10.39
N VAL A 57 -5.73 -13.77 10.57
CA VAL A 57 -4.85 -13.18 9.56
C VAL A 57 -3.38 -13.36 9.92
N THR A 58 -2.58 -13.66 8.91
CA THR A 58 -1.12 -13.73 8.99
C THR A 58 -0.49 -12.99 7.83
N ILE A 59 0.47 -12.11 8.10
CA ILE A 59 1.32 -11.47 7.10
C ILE A 59 2.64 -12.26 7.01
N ALA A 60 3.07 -12.61 5.80
CA ALA A 60 4.41 -13.10 5.51
C ALA A 60 5.19 -12.03 4.74
N GLU A 61 6.28 -11.57 5.32
CA GLU A 61 7.19 -10.57 4.73
C GLU A 61 8.58 -11.15 4.60
N HIS A 62 9.19 -11.07 3.41
CA HIS A 62 10.51 -11.62 3.18
C HIS A 62 11.64 -10.70 3.68
N MET A 63 11.35 -9.45 3.94
CA MET A 63 12.29 -8.51 4.54
C MET A 63 12.28 -8.61 6.07
N ASP A 64 13.24 -7.95 6.70
CA ASP A 64 13.43 -7.85 8.15
C ASP A 64 12.33 -7.04 8.88
N ARG A 65 11.46 -6.35 8.13
CA ARG A 65 10.38 -5.51 8.65
C ARG A 65 9.32 -5.20 7.60
N VAL A 66 8.08 -4.97 8.05
CA VAL A 66 6.99 -4.54 7.18
C VAL A 66 7.09 -3.06 6.82
N GLY A 67 6.52 -2.67 5.68
CA GLY A 67 6.32 -1.29 5.26
C GLY A 67 7.58 -0.56 4.77
N LYS A 68 8.65 -1.24 4.48
CA LYS A 68 9.96 -0.67 4.11
C LYS A 68 9.86 0.33 2.96
N LYS A 69 9.04 0.03 1.93
CA LYS A 69 8.85 0.90 0.77
C LYS A 69 8.09 2.18 1.10
N ILE A 70 7.21 2.19 2.11
CA ILE A 70 6.45 3.39 2.50
C ILE A 70 7.41 4.54 2.82
N LEU A 71 8.52 4.24 3.52
CA LEU A 71 9.51 5.23 3.96
C LEU A 71 10.19 5.97 2.79
N SER A 72 10.19 5.39 1.59
CA SER A 72 10.78 6.02 0.39
C SER A 72 9.76 6.71 -0.51
N THR A 73 8.47 6.57 -0.24
CA THR A 73 7.42 7.17 -1.06
C THR A 73 7.31 8.67 -0.82
N GLY A 74 6.88 9.43 -1.84
CA GLY A 74 6.71 10.87 -1.74
C GLY A 74 7.97 11.59 -1.24
N ASN A 75 9.16 11.15 -1.63
CA ASN A 75 10.43 11.70 -1.15
C ASN A 75 10.60 11.62 0.37
N GLY A 76 10.16 10.53 1.00
CA GLY A 76 10.19 10.34 2.45
C GLY A 76 9.01 10.97 3.20
N ARG A 77 8.04 11.56 2.49
CA ARG A 77 6.85 12.21 3.07
C ARG A 77 5.61 11.35 3.02
N CYS A 78 5.55 10.34 2.15
CA CYS A 78 4.41 9.47 1.85
C CYS A 78 3.20 10.24 1.29
N ASN A 79 3.11 10.39 -0.03
CA ASN A 79 1.86 10.80 -0.66
C ASN A 79 0.81 9.70 -0.46
N LEU A 80 -0.21 9.98 0.37
CA LEU A 80 -1.25 9.02 0.75
C LEU A 80 -2.27 8.80 -0.37
N THR A 81 -2.76 9.88 -0.95
CA THR A 81 -3.76 9.87 -2.02
C THR A 81 -3.79 11.22 -2.74
N ASN A 82 -4.66 11.34 -3.76
CA ASN A 82 -4.89 12.57 -4.48
C ASN A 82 -6.39 12.87 -4.53
N LEU A 83 -6.79 14.11 -4.29
CA LEU A 83 -8.18 14.55 -4.37
C LEU A 83 -8.72 14.48 -5.82
N HIS A 84 -7.82 14.59 -6.81
CA HIS A 84 -8.17 14.52 -8.23
C HIS A 84 -7.99 13.09 -8.76
N GLN A 85 -8.94 12.22 -8.46
CA GLN A 85 -8.97 10.83 -8.97
C GLN A 85 -10.03 10.69 -10.06
N ASP A 86 -9.74 11.24 -11.24
CA ASP A 86 -10.56 11.05 -12.44
C ASP A 86 -10.07 9.84 -13.24
N ALA A 87 -10.96 9.13 -13.91
CA ALA A 87 -10.61 8.00 -14.78
C ALA A 87 -9.58 8.37 -15.86
N ARG A 88 -9.58 9.63 -16.29
CA ARG A 88 -8.61 10.18 -17.26
C ARG A 88 -7.17 10.22 -16.74
N CYS A 89 -6.96 10.16 -15.42
CA CYS A 89 -5.63 10.09 -14.81
C CYS A 89 -4.97 8.72 -14.99
N TYR A 90 -5.72 7.71 -15.45
CA TYR A 90 -5.24 6.34 -15.57
C TYR A 90 -5.09 5.91 -17.02
N ARG A 91 -3.95 5.35 -17.37
CA ARG A 91 -3.65 4.77 -18.69
C ARG A 91 -3.77 3.26 -18.61
N SER A 92 -4.70 2.65 -19.33
CA SER A 92 -4.94 1.21 -19.31
C SER A 92 -5.53 0.72 -20.63
N SER A 93 -5.17 -0.50 -21.02
CA SER A 93 -5.87 -1.23 -22.08
C SER A 93 -7.32 -1.62 -21.69
N GLN A 94 -7.65 -1.50 -20.40
CA GLN A 94 -9.00 -1.66 -19.85
C GLN A 94 -9.42 -0.35 -19.15
N PRO A 95 -9.95 0.64 -19.89
CA PRO A 95 -10.17 1.99 -19.37
C PRO A 95 -11.05 2.05 -18.11
N ASP A 96 -12.07 1.17 -18.04
CA ASP A 96 -13.03 1.12 -16.92
C ASP A 96 -12.48 0.43 -15.66
N PHE A 97 -11.37 -0.31 -15.78
CA PHE A 97 -10.86 -1.11 -14.66
C PHE A 97 -10.46 -0.27 -13.45
N PRO A 98 -9.67 0.81 -13.59
CA PRO A 98 -9.31 1.66 -12.44
C PRO A 98 -10.53 2.24 -11.73
N GLY A 99 -11.50 2.77 -12.49
CA GLY A 99 -12.71 3.35 -11.94
C GLY A 99 -13.57 2.34 -11.16
N ARG A 100 -13.64 1.08 -11.61
CA ARG A 100 -14.34 0.01 -10.86
C ARG A 100 -13.67 -0.33 -9.54
N VAL A 101 -12.34 -0.30 -9.49
CA VAL A 101 -11.60 -0.56 -8.24
C VAL A 101 -11.77 0.61 -7.28
N LEU A 102 -11.56 1.83 -7.75
CA LEU A 102 -11.64 3.04 -6.93
C LEU A 102 -13.04 3.31 -6.35
N LYS A 103 -14.10 2.85 -7.03
CA LYS A 103 -15.47 2.90 -6.48
C LYS A 103 -15.70 1.97 -5.28
N GLN A 104 -14.85 0.96 -5.08
CA GLN A 104 -14.96 0.04 -3.95
C GLN A 104 -14.23 0.57 -2.70
N PHE A 105 -13.30 1.46 -2.87
CA PHE A 105 -12.58 2.16 -1.81
C PHE A 105 -12.14 3.53 -2.34
N SER A 106 -12.96 4.53 -2.04
CA SER A 106 -12.84 5.89 -2.57
C SER A 106 -11.72 6.69 -1.91
N VAL A 107 -11.47 7.90 -2.43
CA VAL A 107 -10.57 8.88 -1.80
C VAL A 107 -11.05 9.23 -0.42
N ASP A 108 -12.34 9.50 -0.25
CA ASP A 108 -12.93 9.88 1.04
C ASP A 108 -12.81 8.75 2.07
N GLU A 109 -13.02 7.49 1.65
CA GLU A 109 -12.80 6.33 2.52
C GLU A 109 -11.32 6.15 2.87
N THR A 110 -10.40 6.47 1.96
CA THR A 110 -8.96 6.47 2.23
C THR A 110 -8.60 7.53 3.27
N ILE A 111 -9.13 8.76 3.12
CA ILE A 111 -8.94 9.85 4.06
C ILE A 111 -9.46 9.43 5.44
N SER A 112 -10.73 9.03 5.52
CA SER A 112 -11.37 8.62 6.78
C SER A 112 -10.61 7.48 7.46
N PHE A 113 -10.11 6.51 6.69
CA PHE A 113 -9.32 5.41 7.25
C PHE A 113 -8.06 5.90 7.98
N PHE A 114 -7.31 6.82 7.38
CA PHE A 114 -6.08 7.32 8.01
C PHE A 114 -6.37 8.34 9.12
N GLU A 115 -7.46 9.10 9.03
CA GLU A 115 -7.93 9.98 10.11
C GLU A 115 -8.34 9.17 11.36
N ASP A 116 -9.04 8.05 11.16
CA ASP A 116 -9.39 7.11 12.22
C ASP A 116 -8.16 6.51 12.92
N LEU A 117 -7.03 6.41 12.20
CA LEU A 117 -5.74 6.02 12.76
C LEU A 117 -4.95 7.18 13.37
N GLY A 118 -5.49 8.40 13.36
CA GLY A 118 -4.87 9.59 13.96
C GLY A 118 -3.93 10.36 13.01
N ILE A 119 -3.93 10.10 11.71
CA ILE A 119 -3.18 10.90 10.75
C ILE A 119 -3.95 12.18 10.43
N VAL A 120 -3.38 13.32 10.80
CA VAL A 120 -3.81 14.62 10.27
C VAL A 120 -3.17 14.80 8.91
N MET A 121 -3.98 15.08 7.89
CA MET A 121 -3.50 15.27 6.51
C MET A 121 -3.36 16.76 6.18
N LYS A 122 -2.47 17.04 5.21
CA LYS A 122 -2.38 18.33 4.55
C LYS A 122 -2.46 18.18 3.05
N ASP A 123 -3.15 19.11 2.43
CA ASP A 123 -3.27 19.22 0.98
C ASP A 123 -2.11 20.06 0.41
N ARG A 124 -1.53 19.56 -0.67
CA ARG A 124 -0.57 20.26 -1.53
C ARG A 124 -1.03 20.12 -2.98
N ASN A 125 -1.87 21.04 -3.43
CA ASN A 125 -2.41 21.04 -4.79
C ASN A 125 -3.12 19.73 -5.16
N GLY A 126 -3.93 19.18 -4.25
CA GLY A 126 -4.64 17.93 -4.42
C GLY A 126 -3.87 16.70 -3.94
N TYR A 127 -2.56 16.76 -3.75
CA TYR A 127 -1.76 15.67 -3.19
C TYR A 127 -1.85 15.69 -1.66
N LEU A 128 -2.32 14.60 -1.07
CA LEU A 128 -2.47 14.50 0.38
C LEU A 128 -1.26 13.82 1.02
N TYR A 129 -0.70 14.49 2.00
CA TYR A 129 0.43 14.03 2.80
C TYR A 129 0.09 14.03 4.28
N PRO A 130 0.78 13.24 5.13
CA PRO A 130 0.68 13.44 6.57
C PRO A 130 1.19 14.85 6.93
N ASN A 131 0.53 15.52 7.88
CA ASN A 131 0.91 16.87 8.28
C ASN A 131 2.34 16.96 8.84
N SER A 132 2.86 15.85 9.38
CA SER A 132 4.25 15.71 9.84
C SER A 132 5.30 15.78 8.72
N ASP A 133 4.91 15.64 7.44
CA ASP A 133 5.83 15.44 6.30
C ASP A 133 6.78 14.24 6.46
N GLN A 134 6.40 13.23 7.25
CA GLN A 134 7.22 12.06 7.51
C GLN A 134 6.45 10.78 7.15
N ALA A 135 7.01 10.01 6.23
CA ALA A 135 6.46 8.72 5.86
C ALA A 135 6.43 7.71 7.03
N SER A 136 7.30 7.90 8.04
CA SER A 136 7.29 7.10 9.27
C SER A 136 5.97 7.22 10.02
N SER A 137 5.36 8.41 10.10
CA SER A 137 4.06 8.58 10.79
C SER A 137 2.98 7.68 10.21
N VAL A 138 2.95 7.54 8.87
CA VAL A 138 1.99 6.65 8.18
C VAL A 138 2.32 5.19 8.44
N LEU A 139 3.60 4.83 8.43
CA LEU A 139 4.04 3.47 8.70
C LEU A 139 3.74 3.04 10.13
N ASP A 140 3.98 3.93 11.09
CA ASP A 140 3.81 3.64 12.51
C ASP A 140 2.33 3.37 12.83
N VAL A 141 1.40 4.21 12.38
CA VAL A 141 -0.04 3.95 12.63
C VAL A 141 -0.54 2.66 11.97
N LEU A 142 0.00 2.28 10.80
CA LEU A 142 -0.35 1.00 10.18
C LEU A 142 0.20 -0.19 10.97
N ARG A 143 1.41 -0.10 11.50
CA ARG A 143 2.02 -1.12 12.36
C ARG A 143 1.28 -1.26 13.69
N ASP A 144 0.97 -0.14 14.32
CA ASP A 144 0.20 -0.10 15.56
C ASP A 144 -1.17 -0.77 15.38
N GLU A 145 -1.82 -0.52 14.25
CA GLU A 145 -3.12 -1.15 13.95
C GLU A 145 -2.98 -2.66 13.68
N VAL A 146 -1.91 -3.09 13.01
CA VAL A 146 -1.59 -4.53 12.83
C VAL A 146 -1.38 -5.19 14.20
N GLU A 147 -0.62 -4.56 15.10
CA GLU A 147 -0.36 -5.07 16.45
C GLU A 147 -1.65 -5.05 17.32
N ARG A 148 -2.39 -3.96 17.33
CA ARG A 148 -3.65 -3.80 18.06
C ARG A 148 -4.66 -4.89 17.71
N ARG A 149 -4.69 -5.30 16.43
CA ARG A 149 -5.54 -6.40 15.95
C ARG A 149 -4.95 -7.77 16.17
N LYS A 150 -3.76 -7.87 16.76
CA LYS A 150 -3.04 -9.13 17.00
C LYS A 150 -2.84 -9.94 15.72
N ILE A 151 -2.58 -9.27 14.61
CA ILE A 151 -2.25 -9.91 13.34
C ILE A 151 -0.85 -10.49 13.45
N ARG A 152 -0.70 -11.76 13.12
CA ARG A 152 0.62 -12.41 13.14
C ARG A 152 1.46 -11.92 11.97
N VAL A 153 2.73 -11.64 12.23
CA VAL A 153 3.69 -11.23 11.21
C VAL A 153 4.89 -12.16 11.23
N PHE A 154 5.15 -12.83 10.10
CA PHE A 154 6.35 -13.61 9.87
C PHE A 154 7.31 -12.77 9.04
N LEU A 155 8.41 -12.36 9.64
CA LEU A 155 9.50 -11.62 8.98
C LEU A 155 10.56 -12.60 8.46
N ASN A 156 11.39 -12.13 7.51
CA ASN A 156 12.40 -12.97 6.84
C ASN A 156 11.79 -14.28 6.33
N CYS A 157 10.54 -14.23 5.87
CA CYS A 157 9.76 -15.39 5.45
C CYS A 157 9.60 -15.38 3.93
N GLN A 158 10.44 -16.13 3.25
CA GLN A 158 10.42 -16.26 1.79
C GLN A 158 9.36 -17.26 1.35
N ILE A 159 8.42 -16.82 0.53
CA ILE A 159 7.45 -17.73 -0.10
C ILE A 159 8.09 -18.33 -1.37
N ARG A 160 8.18 -19.64 -1.40
CA ARG A 160 8.74 -20.39 -2.54
C ARG A 160 7.67 -20.82 -3.54
N GLU A 161 6.52 -21.25 -3.01
CA GLU A 161 5.44 -21.81 -3.82
C GLU A 161 4.09 -21.67 -3.10
N ILE A 162 3.02 -21.52 -3.88
CA ILE A 162 1.64 -21.57 -3.39
C ILE A 162 0.92 -22.64 -4.22
N ARG A 163 0.36 -23.64 -3.54
CA ARG A 163 -0.37 -24.74 -4.16
C ARG A 163 -1.84 -24.63 -3.84
N LYS A 164 -2.69 -24.58 -4.85
CA LYS A 164 -4.15 -24.66 -4.66
C LYS A 164 -4.52 -26.09 -4.24
N LYS A 165 -5.33 -26.21 -3.21
CA LYS A 165 -5.92 -27.46 -2.71
C LYS A 165 -7.44 -27.43 -2.91
N LYS A 166 -8.11 -28.57 -2.63
CA LYS A 166 -9.57 -28.65 -2.73
C LYS A 166 -10.26 -27.62 -1.84
N ASP A 167 -9.77 -27.45 -0.60
CA ASP A 167 -10.39 -26.63 0.43
C ASP A 167 -9.45 -25.50 0.93
N GLY A 168 -8.70 -24.86 0.01
CA GLY A 168 -7.79 -23.76 0.37
C GLY A 168 -6.46 -23.81 -0.34
N PHE A 169 -5.41 -23.40 0.36
CA PHE A 169 -4.06 -23.25 -0.17
C PHE A 169 -3.01 -23.83 0.78
N GLN A 170 -1.98 -24.40 0.18
CA GLN A 170 -0.75 -24.77 0.86
C GLN A 170 0.35 -23.78 0.43
N ILE A 171 1.02 -23.18 1.40
CA ILE A 171 2.05 -22.16 1.21
C ILE A 171 3.38 -22.75 1.65
N VAL A 172 4.29 -22.92 0.72
CA VAL A 172 5.64 -23.43 0.98
C VAL A 172 6.56 -22.24 1.23
N THR A 173 7.10 -22.17 2.44
CA THR A 173 8.03 -21.14 2.85
C THR A 173 9.39 -21.74 3.22
N ASP A 174 10.40 -20.92 3.40
CA ASP A 174 11.68 -21.33 3.99
C ASP A 174 11.58 -21.66 5.49
N GLN A 175 10.49 -21.25 6.13
CA GLN A 175 10.16 -21.54 7.54
C GLN A 175 9.12 -22.66 7.67
N GLY A 176 9.01 -23.53 6.67
CA GLY A 176 8.11 -24.68 6.65
C GLY A 176 6.83 -24.45 5.87
N VAL A 177 5.97 -25.46 5.85
CA VAL A 177 4.71 -25.47 5.09
C VAL A 177 3.57 -24.96 5.96
N LYS A 178 2.72 -24.11 5.39
CA LYS A 178 1.56 -23.48 6.04
C LYS A 178 0.30 -23.75 5.23
N GLU A 179 -0.86 -23.67 5.88
CA GLU A 179 -2.17 -23.84 5.25
C GLU A 179 -3.05 -22.62 5.49
N ALA A 180 -3.82 -22.26 4.47
CA ALA A 180 -4.74 -21.12 4.50
C ALA A 180 -6.02 -21.42 3.72
N ASP A 181 -7.13 -20.83 4.16
CA ASP A 181 -8.40 -20.85 3.40
C ASP A 181 -8.37 -19.85 2.22
N ALA A 182 -7.60 -18.77 2.38
CA ALA A 182 -7.41 -17.75 1.34
C ALA A 182 -5.99 -17.16 1.39
N VAL A 183 -5.51 -16.71 0.23
CA VAL A 183 -4.22 -16.04 0.07
C VAL A 183 -4.42 -14.72 -0.68
N VAL A 184 -3.78 -13.67 -0.20
CA VAL A 184 -3.70 -12.37 -0.87
C VAL A 184 -2.24 -12.13 -1.27
N LEU A 185 -1.97 -11.94 -2.57
CA LEU A 185 -0.67 -11.54 -3.06
C LEU A 185 -0.55 -10.01 -3.02
N ALA A 186 0.26 -9.49 -2.11
CA ALA A 186 0.51 -8.07 -1.89
C ALA A 186 2.00 -7.73 -1.95
N THR A 187 2.75 -8.46 -2.77
CA THR A 187 4.21 -8.43 -2.86
C THR A 187 4.78 -7.18 -3.52
N GLY A 188 3.91 -6.35 -4.11
CA GLY A 188 4.32 -5.19 -4.89
C GLY A 188 4.78 -5.56 -6.31
N SER A 189 5.27 -4.56 -7.02
CA SER A 189 5.81 -4.70 -8.38
C SER A 189 7.33 -4.96 -8.35
N LYS A 190 8.01 -4.73 -9.49
CA LYS A 190 9.47 -4.84 -9.64
C LYS A 190 10.18 -3.47 -9.54
N ALA A 191 9.49 -2.44 -9.08
CA ALA A 191 9.98 -1.07 -9.19
C ALA A 191 11.12 -0.70 -8.21
N ALA A 192 11.24 -1.37 -7.06
CA ALA A 192 12.27 -1.05 -6.07
C ALA A 192 12.71 -2.31 -5.30
N PRO A 193 13.53 -3.17 -5.89
CA PRO A 193 13.94 -4.45 -5.29
C PRO A 193 14.58 -4.31 -3.90
N VAL A 194 15.38 -3.26 -3.66
CA VAL A 194 16.02 -2.99 -2.36
C VAL A 194 15.01 -2.75 -1.22
N THR A 195 13.78 -2.40 -1.54
CA THR A 195 12.69 -2.22 -0.56
C THR A 195 11.77 -3.43 -0.45
N GLY A 196 12.08 -4.54 -1.13
CA GLY A 196 11.28 -5.75 -1.15
C GLY A 196 10.37 -5.92 -2.37
N SER A 197 10.26 -4.92 -3.26
CA SER A 197 9.47 -5.03 -4.50
C SER A 197 10.32 -5.60 -5.64
N ASP A 198 10.61 -6.90 -5.57
CA ASP A 198 11.53 -7.61 -6.47
C ASP A 198 10.84 -8.33 -7.64
N GLY A 199 9.50 -8.31 -7.69
CA GLY A 199 8.69 -8.98 -8.71
C GLY A 199 8.48 -10.48 -8.47
N SER A 200 8.88 -11.03 -7.33
CA SER A 200 8.68 -12.45 -6.99
C SER A 200 7.22 -12.87 -7.03
N GLY A 201 6.29 -11.99 -6.69
CA GLY A 201 4.86 -12.24 -6.72
C GLY A 201 4.28 -12.54 -8.10
N TYR A 202 4.90 -12.04 -9.17
CA TYR A 202 4.46 -12.36 -10.53
C TYR A 202 4.56 -13.85 -10.81
N ARG A 203 5.68 -14.49 -10.45
CA ARG A 203 5.88 -15.94 -10.62
C ARG A 203 4.88 -16.74 -9.78
N LEU A 204 4.55 -16.27 -8.57
CA LEU A 204 3.54 -16.91 -7.74
C LEU A 204 2.15 -16.82 -8.38
N ALA A 205 1.80 -15.67 -8.97
CA ALA A 205 0.54 -15.50 -9.68
C ALA A 205 0.46 -16.39 -10.92
N GLU A 206 1.53 -16.45 -11.74
CA GLU A 206 1.62 -17.31 -12.93
C GLU A 206 1.47 -18.79 -12.58
N SER A 207 2.09 -19.24 -11.48
CA SER A 207 1.98 -20.64 -11.03
C SER A 207 0.57 -21.03 -10.61
N LEU A 208 -0.29 -20.04 -10.32
CA LEU A 208 -1.71 -20.21 -10.00
C LEU A 208 -2.64 -20.02 -11.20
N GLY A 209 -2.07 -19.84 -12.40
CA GLY A 209 -2.80 -19.75 -13.68
C GLY A 209 -3.20 -18.33 -14.08
N HIS A 210 -2.67 -17.28 -13.42
CA HIS A 210 -2.85 -15.90 -13.87
C HIS A 210 -1.85 -15.55 -14.97
N SER A 211 -2.28 -14.74 -15.94
CA SER A 211 -1.39 -14.11 -16.91
C SER A 211 -0.76 -12.86 -16.31
N VAL A 212 0.50 -12.61 -16.64
CA VAL A 212 1.22 -11.38 -16.24
C VAL A 212 1.64 -10.63 -17.49
N ILE A 213 1.18 -9.39 -17.62
CA ILE A 213 1.71 -8.47 -18.64
C ILE A 213 3.07 -7.97 -18.12
N PHE A 214 4.10 -8.08 -18.94
CA PHE A 214 5.45 -7.68 -18.58
C PHE A 214 5.46 -6.21 -18.10
N PRO A 215 5.86 -5.94 -16.84
CA PRO A 215 5.84 -4.59 -16.29
C PRO A 215 6.94 -3.74 -16.91
N LEU A 216 6.55 -2.58 -17.44
CA LEU A 216 7.47 -1.55 -17.92
C LEU A 216 7.57 -0.43 -16.88
N PRO A 217 8.74 0.23 -16.76
CA PRO A 217 8.87 1.45 -15.97
C PRO A 217 7.93 2.53 -16.49
N ALA A 218 7.15 3.17 -15.62
CA ALA A 218 6.23 4.24 -15.97
C ALA A 218 6.67 5.58 -15.36
N LEU A 219 7.07 5.58 -14.09
CA LEU A 219 7.63 6.74 -13.41
C LEU A 219 9.15 6.67 -13.49
N VAL A 220 9.75 7.42 -14.43
CA VAL A 220 11.19 7.37 -14.70
C VAL A 220 11.80 8.76 -14.72
N GLN A 221 13.06 8.83 -14.30
CA GLN A 221 13.89 10.01 -14.52
C GLN A 221 14.29 10.10 -15.98
N LEU A 222 14.57 11.31 -16.44
CA LEU A 222 15.09 11.57 -17.79
C LEU A 222 16.60 11.72 -17.75
N ARG A 223 17.27 10.99 -18.64
CA ARG A 223 18.69 11.18 -18.88
C ARG A 223 18.90 12.28 -19.90
N CYS A 224 19.76 13.23 -19.57
CA CYS A 224 20.11 14.31 -20.46
C CYS A 224 21.44 14.02 -21.19
N ALA A 225 21.57 14.51 -22.39
CA ALA A 225 22.79 14.32 -23.20
C ALA A 225 23.98 15.12 -22.67
N GLU A 226 23.71 16.25 -22.03
CA GLU A 226 24.69 17.20 -21.57
C GLU A 226 25.44 16.71 -20.34
N LYS A 227 26.76 16.86 -20.32
CA LYS A 227 27.63 16.35 -19.24
C LYS A 227 27.65 17.23 -17.99
N HIS A 228 27.18 18.48 -18.06
CA HIS A 228 27.23 19.42 -16.95
C HIS A 228 26.27 19.07 -15.78
N TYR A 229 25.31 18.19 -16.00
CA TYR A 229 24.41 17.73 -14.94
C TYR A 229 25.12 17.14 -13.70
N ARG A 230 26.30 16.55 -13.87
CA ARG A 230 27.12 16.08 -12.75
C ARG A 230 27.48 17.19 -11.75
N GLN A 231 27.71 18.40 -12.24
CA GLN A 231 28.08 19.54 -11.39
C GLN A 231 26.87 20.13 -10.66
N LEU A 232 25.66 19.85 -11.16
CA LEU A 232 24.39 20.36 -10.63
C LEU A 232 23.64 19.30 -9.78
N SER A 233 24.24 18.13 -9.60
CA SER A 233 23.60 17.02 -8.90
C SER A 233 23.25 17.39 -7.46
N GLY A 234 21.99 17.12 -7.08
CA GLY A 234 21.44 17.42 -5.74
C GLY A 234 20.70 18.75 -5.67
N ILE A 235 20.81 19.64 -6.67
CA ILE A 235 20.02 20.88 -6.71
C ILE A 235 18.55 20.54 -6.92
N ARG A 236 17.68 21.22 -6.17
CA ARG A 236 16.23 21.23 -6.34
C ARG A 236 15.76 22.63 -6.65
N THR A 237 14.83 22.75 -7.59
CA THR A 237 14.27 24.03 -8.01
C THR A 237 12.84 23.84 -8.48
N ASP A 238 12.01 24.86 -8.26
CA ASP A 238 10.71 24.91 -8.93
C ASP A 238 10.91 25.26 -10.40
N ALA A 239 10.38 24.43 -11.28
CA ALA A 239 10.54 24.58 -12.71
C ALA A 239 9.28 24.12 -13.47
N ARG A 240 9.17 24.58 -14.72
CA ARG A 240 8.26 24.04 -15.73
C ARG A 240 9.05 23.09 -16.61
N VAL A 241 8.53 21.88 -16.77
CA VAL A 241 9.05 20.86 -17.69
C VAL A 241 8.11 20.76 -18.88
N GLU A 242 8.63 20.88 -20.06
CA GLU A 242 7.88 20.75 -21.32
C GLU A 242 8.47 19.60 -22.14
N ILE A 243 7.60 18.78 -22.72
CA ILE A 243 8.00 17.67 -23.60
C ILE A 243 7.59 17.97 -25.03
N TYR A 244 8.54 17.78 -25.92
CA TYR A 244 8.32 17.92 -27.35
C TYR A 244 8.76 16.66 -28.08
N SER A 245 7.97 16.22 -29.07
CA SER A 245 8.37 15.17 -30.01
C SER A 245 8.90 15.75 -31.31
N SER A 246 9.84 15.07 -31.94
CA SER A 246 10.35 15.45 -33.27
C SER A 246 9.40 14.92 -34.34
N ALA A 247 8.88 15.81 -35.17
CA ALA A 247 8.10 15.45 -36.34
C ALA A 247 9.01 15.09 -37.54
N LYS A 248 8.48 14.29 -38.47
CA LYS A 248 9.24 13.84 -39.67
C LYS A 248 9.76 14.97 -40.54
N ASN A 249 9.16 16.15 -40.48
CA ASN A 249 9.55 17.35 -41.21
C ASN A 249 10.62 18.20 -40.48
N GLY A 250 11.13 17.74 -39.31
CA GLY A 250 12.09 18.44 -38.49
C GLY A 250 11.52 19.50 -37.55
N SER A 251 10.19 19.69 -37.52
CA SER A 251 9.54 20.55 -36.52
C SER A 251 9.39 19.81 -35.18
N TRP A 252 9.18 20.58 -34.09
CA TRP A 252 8.90 20.07 -32.77
C TRP A 252 7.40 20.22 -32.45
N ASN A 253 6.76 19.13 -32.04
CA ASN A 253 5.38 19.15 -31.56
C ASN A 253 5.38 19.17 -30.05
N PHE A 254 4.66 20.10 -29.46
CA PHE A 254 4.40 20.12 -28.02
C PHE A 254 3.51 18.95 -27.65
N GLU A 255 3.90 18.18 -26.64
CA GLU A 255 3.17 16.99 -26.15
C GLU A 255 2.53 17.22 -24.78
N ALA A 256 3.31 17.77 -23.83
CA ALA A 256 2.85 17.96 -22.45
C ALA A 256 3.70 18.99 -21.70
N GLU A 257 3.14 19.57 -20.65
CA GLU A 257 3.89 20.34 -19.65
C GLU A 257 3.39 20.02 -18.25
N ASP A 258 4.29 20.12 -17.27
CA ASP A 258 3.95 20.15 -15.87
C ASP A 258 4.88 21.06 -15.07
N ARG A 259 4.47 21.48 -13.86
CA ARG A 259 5.18 22.41 -12.99
C ARG A 259 5.33 21.87 -11.60
N GLY A 260 6.50 22.05 -11.01
CA GLY A 260 6.79 21.66 -9.64
C GLY A 260 8.27 21.55 -9.34
N GLU A 261 8.61 20.93 -8.23
CA GLU A 261 9.98 20.70 -7.80
C GLU A 261 10.67 19.69 -8.72
N VAL A 262 11.65 20.15 -9.48
CA VAL A 262 12.59 19.36 -10.29
C VAL A 262 13.86 19.15 -9.49
N GLN A 263 14.38 17.93 -9.52
CA GLN A 263 15.68 17.58 -8.96
C GLN A 263 16.67 17.33 -10.10
N LEU A 264 17.79 18.06 -10.08
CA LEU A 264 18.91 17.79 -10.94
C LEU A 264 19.72 16.63 -10.37
N THR A 265 20.06 15.66 -11.22
CA THR A 265 20.84 14.47 -10.88
C THR A 265 22.14 14.46 -11.67
N ASP A 266 23.06 13.56 -11.35
CA ASP A 266 24.33 13.42 -12.08
C ASP A 266 24.19 12.99 -13.54
N TYR A 267 23.00 12.52 -13.93
CA TYR A 267 22.67 12.03 -15.28
C TYR A 267 21.53 12.78 -15.98
N GLY A 268 20.89 13.76 -15.32
CA GLY A 268 19.76 14.48 -15.90
C GLY A 268 18.77 15.02 -14.88
N ILE A 269 17.47 14.86 -15.12
CA ILE A 269 16.40 15.46 -14.32
C ILE A 269 15.44 14.41 -13.75
N SER A 270 14.92 14.71 -12.55
CA SER A 270 13.94 13.92 -11.81
C SER A 270 12.97 14.86 -11.10
N GLY A 271 11.97 14.33 -10.43
CA GLY A 271 10.97 15.10 -9.69
C GLY A 271 9.56 14.91 -10.24
N ILE A 272 8.56 15.44 -9.53
CA ILE A 272 7.15 15.24 -9.87
C ILE A 272 6.83 15.61 -11.31
N PRO A 273 7.20 16.83 -11.81
CA PRO A 273 6.86 17.23 -13.17
C PRO A 273 7.61 16.44 -14.26
N VAL A 274 8.64 15.67 -13.89
CA VAL A 274 9.33 14.76 -14.81
C VAL A 274 8.64 13.41 -14.90
N PHE A 275 7.90 13.02 -13.84
CA PHE A 275 7.22 11.72 -13.75
C PHE A 275 5.81 11.73 -14.33
N GLN A 276 5.20 12.88 -14.49
CA GLN A 276 3.84 13.07 -14.99
C GLN A 276 3.78 13.36 -16.49
#